data_b583f4497db8bb7a48696b986e9ad127
#
_entry.id   b583f4497db8bb7a48696b986e9ad127
#
_cell.length_a   1.000
_cell.length_b   1.000
_cell.length_c   1.000
_cell.angle_alpha   90.00
_cell.angle_beta   90.00
_cell.angle_gamma   90.00
#
_symmetry.space_group_name_H-M   'P 1'
#
loop_
_entity.id
_entity.type
_entity.pdbx_description
1 polymer ?
#
loop_
_entity_poly.entity_id
_entity_poly.type
_entity_poly.pdbx_seq_one_letter_code
_entity_poly.pdbx_strand_id
1 'polypeptide(L)'
;MFLTQDYLNTAISLNDNPAMEIGSEDVIWQNTALFKEIENVLEDYPEYPYQAAFSIRELRQKLVDHVLRYIPFSYSVIVDAEQPKTNTRFSYRSKAERIRLDALIRGSILHILRENADWVSHHIHQNDN
;
A
#
# COMPACT_ATOMS: atom_id res chain seq x y z
N MET A 1 1.65 -27.91 1.86
CA MET A 1 1.72 -26.53 1.71
C MET A 1 3.14 -26.02 1.62
N PHE A 2 3.34 -25.03 0.85
CA PHE A 2 4.68 -24.52 0.63
C PHE A 2 5.24 -23.75 1.82
N LEU A 3 4.52 -23.68 2.90
CA LEU A 3 4.96 -22.93 4.08
C LEU A 3 5.99 -23.71 4.85
N THR A 4 7.16 -23.71 4.34
CA THR A 4 8.34 -24.21 5.04
C THR A 4 9.11 -22.99 5.51
N GLN A 5 10.29 -23.20 6.06
CA GLN A 5 11.13 -22.09 6.48
C GLN A 5 11.43 -21.14 5.34
N ASP A 6 11.37 -21.64 4.12
CA ASP A 6 11.64 -20.81 2.95
C ASP A 6 10.63 -19.72 2.76
N TYR A 7 9.42 -19.89 3.29
CA TYR A 7 8.40 -18.87 3.10
C TYR A 7 8.79 -17.54 3.73
N LEU A 8 9.70 -17.55 4.66
CA LEU A 8 10.15 -16.29 5.30
C LEU A 8 10.86 -15.38 4.33
N ASN A 9 11.44 -15.93 3.27
CA ASN A 9 12.10 -15.14 2.23
C ASN A 9 11.52 -15.42 0.86
N THR A 10 10.35 -16.01 0.81
CA THR A 10 9.68 -16.37 -0.43
C THR A 10 8.54 -15.41 -0.69
N ALA A 11 8.27 -15.14 -1.96
CA ALA A 11 7.13 -14.31 -2.34
C ALA A 11 5.83 -15.03 -1.96
N ILE A 12 4.96 -14.32 -1.28
CA ILE A 12 3.63 -14.82 -0.93
C ILE A 12 2.65 -14.29 -1.94
N SER A 13 1.99 -15.20 -2.66
CA SER A 13 1.03 -14.82 -3.68
C SER A 13 -0.34 -14.61 -3.04
N LEU A 14 -0.81 -13.38 -3.03
CA LEU A 14 -2.02 -13.02 -2.33
C LEU A 14 -3.27 -12.99 -3.20
N ASN A 15 -3.11 -12.86 -4.52
CA ASN A 15 -4.23 -12.76 -5.44
C ASN A 15 -4.40 -13.96 -6.37
N ASP A 16 -3.47 -14.91 -6.35
CA ASP A 16 -3.49 -16.03 -7.28
C ASP A 16 -4.36 -17.18 -6.79
N ASN A 17 -4.83 -17.13 -5.57
CA ASN A 17 -5.58 -18.22 -5.00
C ASN A 17 -6.80 -17.71 -4.25
N PRO A 18 -7.87 -17.38 -4.99
CA PRO A 18 -9.05 -16.76 -4.38
C PRO A 18 -9.80 -17.68 -3.41
N ALA A 19 -9.52 -18.99 -3.47
CA ALA A 19 -10.17 -19.93 -2.55
C ALA A 19 -9.52 -19.98 -1.18
N MET A 20 -8.32 -19.42 -1.05
CA MET A 20 -7.63 -19.41 0.24
C MET A 20 -8.00 -18.19 1.03
N GLU A 21 -8.26 -18.39 2.30
CA GLU A 21 -8.45 -17.27 3.20
C GLU A 21 -7.10 -16.61 3.47
N ILE A 22 -7.11 -15.29 3.46
CA ILE A 22 -5.93 -14.53 3.82
C ILE A 22 -5.89 -14.42 5.33
N GLY A 23 -4.85 -14.98 5.94
CA GLY A 23 -4.66 -14.88 7.37
C GLY A 23 -4.32 -13.46 7.80
N SER A 24 -4.49 -13.16 9.07
CA SER A 24 -4.19 -11.83 9.60
C SER A 24 -2.72 -11.44 9.37
N GLU A 25 -1.82 -12.42 9.41
CA GLU A 25 -0.41 -12.18 9.16
C GLU A 25 -0.17 -11.75 7.72
N ASP A 26 -0.83 -12.40 6.76
CA ASP A 26 -0.70 -12.06 5.35
C ASP A 26 -1.21 -10.64 5.09
N VAL A 27 -2.29 -10.26 5.74
CA VAL A 27 -2.83 -8.90 5.62
C VAL A 27 -1.84 -7.88 6.15
N ILE A 28 -1.17 -8.18 7.26
CA ILE A 28 -0.16 -7.29 7.83
C ILE A 28 0.98 -7.07 6.84
N TRP A 29 1.50 -8.15 6.24
CA TRP A 29 2.61 -8.02 5.30
C TRP A 29 2.21 -7.30 4.02
N GLN A 30 1.00 -7.56 3.56
CA GLN A 30 0.44 -6.88 2.40
C GLN A 30 0.38 -5.38 2.63
N ASN A 31 -0.18 -4.98 3.77
CA ASN A 31 -0.28 -3.57 4.13
C ASN A 31 1.10 -2.94 4.32
N THR A 32 2.02 -3.65 4.95
CA THR A 32 3.38 -3.16 5.17
C THR A 32 4.09 -2.85 3.86
N ALA A 33 3.99 -3.78 2.90
CA ALA A 33 4.60 -3.57 1.59
C ALA A 33 3.98 -2.38 0.87
N LEU A 34 2.67 -2.25 0.93
CA LEU A 34 1.97 -1.17 0.24
C LEU A 34 2.23 0.18 0.90
N PHE A 35 2.32 0.24 2.22
CA PHE A 35 2.66 1.49 2.90
C PHE A 35 3.98 2.05 2.40
N LYS A 36 4.97 1.20 2.19
CA LYS A 36 6.27 1.65 1.69
C LYS A 36 6.15 2.22 0.28
N GLU A 37 5.40 1.55 -0.58
CA GLU A 37 5.21 2.04 -1.94
C GLU A 37 4.49 3.38 -1.94
N ILE A 38 3.49 3.52 -1.10
CA ILE A 38 2.74 4.77 -0.97
C ILE A 38 3.65 5.89 -0.46
N GLU A 39 4.46 5.62 0.53
CA GLU A 39 5.38 6.63 1.05
C GLU A 39 6.37 7.10 0.01
N ASN A 40 6.90 6.16 -0.79
CA ASN A 40 7.81 6.51 -1.86
C ASN A 40 7.14 7.42 -2.89
N VAL A 41 5.90 7.14 -3.24
CA VAL A 41 5.16 7.97 -4.18
C VAL A 41 4.86 9.33 -3.59
N LEU A 42 4.44 9.38 -2.31
CA LEU A 42 4.09 10.64 -1.66
C LEU A 42 5.28 11.59 -1.53
N GLU A 43 6.50 11.08 -1.50
CA GLU A 43 7.68 11.91 -1.47
C GLU A 43 7.79 12.82 -2.70
N ASP A 44 7.19 12.42 -3.81
CA ASP A 44 7.19 13.22 -5.03
C ASP A 44 6.15 14.34 -5.02
N TYR A 45 5.30 14.39 -4.00
CA TYR A 45 4.21 15.34 -3.92
C TYR A 45 4.52 16.45 -2.92
N PRO A 46 3.93 17.63 -3.10
CA PRO A 46 4.08 18.72 -2.12
C PRO A 46 3.57 18.32 -0.74
N GLU A 47 4.16 18.94 0.27
CA GLU A 47 3.73 18.65 1.65
C GLU A 47 2.25 18.98 1.84
N TYR A 48 1.80 20.08 1.28
CA TYR A 48 0.40 20.49 1.36
C TYR A 48 -0.24 20.48 -0.01
N PRO A 49 -1.41 19.90 -0.17
CA PRO A 49 -2.18 19.17 0.85
C PRO A 49 -1.79 17.69 0.96
N TYR A 50 -0.94 17.20 0.07
CA TYR A 50 -0.77 15.77 -0.15
C TYR A 50 -0.18 15.03 1.04
N GLN A 51 1.03 15.36 1.43
CA GLN A 51 1.67 14.64 2.52
C GLN A 51 0.94 14.89 3.83
N ALA A 52 0.48 16.11 4.06
CA ALA A 52 -0.27 16.44 5.26
C ALA A 52 -1.57 15.64 5.34
N ALA A 53 -2.30 15.52 4.24
CA ALA A 53 -3.55 14.76 4.22
C ALA A 53 -3.31 13.29 4.56
N PHE A 54 -2.34 12.69 3.90
CA PHE A 54 -2.09 11.26 4.08
C PHE A 54 -1.24 10.92 5.29
N SER A 55 -0.84 11.91 6.09
CA SER A 55 -0.34 11.67 7.42
C SER A 55 -1.50 11.36 8.39
N ILE A 56 -2.73 11.69 8.01
CA ILE A 56 -3.91 11.35 8.80
C ILE A 56 -4.22 9.88 8.60
N ARG A 57 -4.27 9.14 9.69
CA ARG A 57 -4.37 7.69 9.67
C ARG A 57 -5.59 7.20 8.90
N GLU A 58 -6.74 7.79 9.12
CA GLU A 58 -7.97 7.36 8.47
C GLU A 58 -7.88 7.52 6.96
N LEU A 59 -7.29 8.62 6.51
CA LEU A 59 -7.16 8.86 5.08
C LEU A 59 -6.11 7.94 4.45
N ARG A 60 -5.02 7.69 5.16
CA ARG A 60 -4.00 6.74 4.70
C ARG A 60 -4.62 5.36 4.52
N GLN A 61 -5.47 4.93 5.44
CA GLN A 61 -6.12 3.63 5.34
C GLN A 61 -7.07 3.57 4.16
N LYS A 62 -7.80 4.64 3.88
CA LYS A 62 -8.66 4.68 2.69
C LYS A 62 -7.84 4.52 1.42
N LEU A 63 -6.68 5.13 1.38
CA LEU A 63 -5.79 5.01 0.22
C LEU A 63 -5.30 3.58 0.04
N VAL A 64 -4.84 2.95 1.12
CA VAL A 64 -4.41 1.56 1.08
C VAL A 64 -5.52 0.66 0.58
N ASP A 65 -6.70 0.79 1.15
CA ASP A 65 -7.84 -0.04 0.77
C ASP A 65 -8.22 0.15 -0.70
N HIS A 66 -8.18 1.39 -1.18
CA HIS A 66 -8.49 1.70 -2.57
C HIS A 66 -7.47 1.05 -3.51
N VAL A 67 -6.20 1.18 -3.21
CA VAL A 67 -5.15 0.60 -4.05
C VAL A 67 -5.28 -0.92 -4.08
N LEU A 68 -5.46 -1.55 -2.92
CA LEU A 68 -5.59 -3.00 -2.84
C LEU A 68 -6.79 -3.51 -3.64
N ARG A 69 -7.87 -2.75 -3.65
CA ARG A 69 -9.08 -3.14 -4.39
C ARG A 69 -8.86 -3.11 -5.89
N TYR A 70 -8.03 -2.20 -6.37
CA TYR A 70 -7.93 -1.94 -7.81
C TYR A 70 -6.62 -2.38 -8.45
N ILE A 71 -5.77 -3.09 -7.73
CA ILE A 71 -4.56 -3.64 -8.35
C ILE A 71 -4.97 -4.58 -9.49
N PRO A 72 -4.54 -4.29 -10.73
CA PRO A 72 -5.05 -5.00 -11.91
C PRO A 72 -4.31 -6.30 -12.24
N PHE A 73 -3.46 -6.78 -11.34
CA PHE A 73 -2.67 -7.98 -11.57
C PHE A 73 -2.50 -8.74 -10.27
N SER A 74 -2.16 -10.02 -10.40
CA SER A 74 -1.78 -10.82 -9.24
C SER A 74 -0.43 -10.32 -8.72
N TYR A 75 -0.28 -10.32 -7.43
CA TYR A 75 0.95 -9.82 -6.83
C TYR A 75 1.41 -10.74 -5.71
N SER A 76 2.67 -10.59 -5.36
CA SER A 76 3.30 -11.31 -4.26
C SER A 76 3.99 -10.33 -3.34
N VAL A 77 4.16 -10.74 -2.10
CA VAL A 77 4.87 -9.95 -1.11
C VAL A 77 6.06 -10.76 -0.63
N ILE A 78 7.22 -10.14 -0.62
CA ILE A 78 8.42 -10.75 -0.08
C ILE A 78 8.60 -10.25 1.34
N VAL A 79 8.66 -11.20 2.27
CA VAL A 79 8.84 -10.90 3.69
C VAL A 79 10.25 -11.31 4.08
N ASP A 80 11.01 -10.35 4.58
CA ASP A 80 12.35 -10.62 5.10
C ASP A 80 12.24 -11.20 6.51
N ALA A 81 12.75 -12.39 6.69
CA ALA A 81 12.65 -13.11 7.97
C ALA A 81 13.30 -12.34 9.12
N GLU A 82 14.38 -11.65 8.83
CA GLU A 82 15.13 -10.96 9.87
C GLU A 82 14.62 -9.56 10.16
N GLN A 83 14.09 -8.88 9.15
CA GLN A 83 13.59 -7.52 9.29
C GLN A 83 12.29 -7.35 8.53
N PRO A 84 11.22 -8.02 8.96
CA PRO A 84 9.97 -8.00 8.19
C PRO A 84 9.35 -6.62 8.09
N LYS A 85 9.49 -5.78 9.11
CA LYS A 85 8.91 -4.44 9.06
C LYS A 85 9.66 -3.50 8.12
N THR A 86 10.93 -3.75 7.91
CA THR A 86 11.78 -2.86 7.12
C THR A 86 11.86 -3.28 5.66
N ASN A 87 11.94 -4.58 5.43
CA ASN A 87 12.27 -5.12 4.11
C ASN A 87 11.13 -5.87 3.42
N THR A 88 9.94 -5.88 4.00
CA THR A 88 8.78 -6.45 3.32
C THR A 88 8.41 -5.55 2.14
N ARG A 89 8.24 -6.16 0.97
CA ARG A 89 8.02 -5.40 -0.27
C ARG A 89 7.27 -6.23 -1.29
N PHE A 90 6.68 -5.56 -2.26
CA PHE A 90 6.08 -6.25 -3.40
C PHE A 90 7.16 -6.88 -4.27
N SER A 91 6.81 -8.03 -4.81
CA SER A 91 7.60 -8.70 -5.83
C SER A 91 6.92 -8.50 -7.17
N TYR A 92 7.59 -7.81 -8.08
CA TYR A 92 7.04 -7.52 -9.41
C TYR A 92 7.52 -8.55 -10.41
N ARG A 93 6.61 -9.02 -11.28
CA ARG A 93 6.97 -9.92 -12.36
C ARG A 93 7.67 -9.18 -13.49
N SER A 94 7.40 -7.90 -13.62
CA SER A 94 7.95 -7.10 -14.71
C SER A 94 7.98 -5.64 -14.30
N LYS A 95 8.74 -4.88 -15.06
CA LYS A 95 8.78 -3.43 -14.91
C LYS A 95 7.41 -2.82 -15.17
N ALA A 96 6.65 -3.41 -16.08
CA ALA A 96 5.31 -2.93 -16.40
C ALA A 96 4.38 -3.00 -15.18
N GLU A 97 4.46 -4.06 -14.39
CA GLU A 97 3.65 -4.16 -13.17
C GLU A 97 4.01 -3.09 -12.17
N ARG A 98 5.29 -2.81 -12.02
CA ARG A 98 5.75 -1.77 -11.12
C ARG A 98 5.20 -0.40 -11.53
N ILE A 99 5.24 -0.12 -12.82
CA ILE A 99 4.72 1.13 -13.37
C ILE A 99 3.21 1.22 -13.16
N ARG A 100 2.51 0.12 -13.34
CA ARG A 100 1.06 0.09 -13.13
C ARG A 100 0.69 0.37 -11.67
N LEU A 101 1.44 -0.21 -10.74
CA LEU A 101 1.17 0.05 -9.33
C LEU A 101 1.45 1.51 -8.99
N ASP A 102 2.55 2.07 -9.48
CA ASP A 102 2.87 3.47 -9.27
C ASP A 102 1.74 4.37 -9.81
N ALA A 103 1.28 4.10 -11.02
CA ALA A 103 0.19 4.89 -11.62
C ALA A 103 -1.11 4.75 -10.82
N LEU A 104 -1.41 3.55 -10.34
CA LEU A 104 -2.60 3.32 -9.54
C LEU A 104 -2.53 4.11 -8.23
N ILE A 105 -1.38 4.10 -7.57
CA ILE A 105 -1.22 4.87 -6.33
C ILE A 105 -1.44 6.35 -6.59
N ARG A 106 -0.85 6.90 -7.65
CA ARG A 106 -0.99 8.31 -7.97
C ARG A 106 -2.43 8.68 -8.29
N GLY A 107 -3.12 7.86 -9.06
CA GLY A 107 -4.54 8.07 -9.35
C GLY A 107 -5.40 7.97 -8.10
N SER A 108 -5.07 7.03 -7.23
CA SER A 108 -5.81 6.84 -5.98
C SER A 108 -5.63 8.02 -5.03
N ILE A 109 -4.42 8.59 -4.97
CA ILE A 109 -4.17 9.78 -4.17
C ILE A 109 -5.13 10.91 -4.58
N LEU A 110 -5.22 11.18 -5.87
CA LEU A 110 -6.11 12.23 -6.37
C LEU A 110 -7.57 11.92 -6.08
N HIS A 111 -7.96 10.67 -6.30
CA HIS A 111 -9.34 10.24 -6.07
C HIS A 111 -9.75 10.42 -4.60
N ILE A 112 -8.92 9.94 -3.68
CA ILE A 112 -9.23 10.00 -2.26
C ILE A 112 -9.27 11.46 -1.79
N LEU A 113 -8.35 12.29 -2.26
CA LEU A 113 -8.37 13.71 -1.89
C LEU A 113 -9.62 14.41 -2.37
N ARG A 114 -10.04 14.15 -3.60
CA ARG A 114 -11.27 14.76 -4.14
C ARG A 114 -12.50 14.36 -3.35
N GLU A 115 -12.59 13.07 -3.04
CA GLU A 115 -13.77 12.57 -2.33
C GLU A 115 -13.84 13.04 -0.89
N ASN A 116 -12.72 13.42 -0.31
CA ASN A 116 -12.63 13.80 1.09
C ASN A 116 -12.15 15.24 1.27
N ALA A 117 -12.32 16.07 0.25
CA ALA A 117 -11.74 17.42 0.24
C ALA A 117 -12.17 18.26 1.43
N ASP A 118 -13.45 18.28 1.75
CA ASP A 118 -13.96 19.08 2.87
C ASP A 118 -13.42 18.58 4.20
N TRP A 119 -13.47 17.26 4.36
CA TRP A 119 -12.98 16.63 5.58
C TRP A 119 -11.49 16.91 5.79
N VAL A 120 -10.70 16.77 4.72
CA VAL A 120 -9.26 17.01 4.75
C VAL A 120 -8.98 18.47 5.10
N SER A 121 -9.68 19.38 4.46
CA SER A 121 -9.50 20.80 4.71
C SER A 121 -9.70 21.15 6.19
N HIS A 122 -10.75 20.60 6.79
CA HIS A 122 -11.00 20.85 8.21
C HIS A 122 -9.89 20.27 9.09
N HIS A 123 -9.44 19.06 8.78
CA HIS A 123 -8.43 18.40 9.60
C HIS A 123 -7.07 19.08 9.49
N ILE A 124 -6.67 19.49 8.30
CA ILE A 124 -5.39 20.17 8.11
C ILE A 124 -5.40 21.52 8.81
N HIS A 125 -6.47 22.27 8.68
CA HIS A 125 -6.56 23.59 9.33
C HIS A 125 -6.57 23.47 10.84
N GLN A 126 -7.25 22.46 11.39
CA GLN A 126 -7.27 22.26 12.82
C GLN A 126 -5.89 21.91 13.37
N ASN A 127 -5.11 21.16 12.60
CA ASN A 127 -3.78 20.74 13.02
C ASN A 127 -2.74 21.84 12.91
N ASP A 128 -3.00 22.84 12.10
CA ASP A 128 -2.08 23.97 11.91
C ASP A 128 -2.17 24.99 13.03
N ASN A 129 -3.17 24.86 13.87
CA ASN A 129 -3.34 25.73 15.02
C ASN A 129 -2.85 25.06 16.30
#